data_168e3345df7ea6eb75c37eaff0d1930c
#
_entry.id   168e3345df7ea6eb75c37eaff0d1930c
#
_cell.length_a   1.000
_cell.length_b   1.000
_cell.length_c   1.000
_cell.angle_alpha   90.00
_cell.angle_beta   90.00
_cell.angle_gamma   90.00
#
_symmetry.space_group_name_H-M   'P 1'
#
loop_
_entity.id
_entity.type
_entity.pdbx_description
1 polymer ?
#
loop_
_entity_poly.entity_id
_entity_poly.type
_entity_poly.pdbx_seq_one_letter_code
_entity_poly.pdbx_strand_id
1 'polypeptide(L)'
;MKQISWLLGILLFLSPLQMSAQKQDTVAVRETRIPVLIERQDNELFNLRIDATQSQVLNDVKLSFGKEVNLNEIEAVKLYYGGTESSERKGKTYFAPVDYIPSNTPGKTLAANPSYSILKAEVKAPKRDVVLKVDQKLYPGVNYFWVSLQMKPTASVLAKVSVEMTGVTMDNRTAPVKVVRKADTHYMGVGVRHAGDDGVAAYRIPGLATSNKGTLLGVYDVRHNNSADLQEYVEIGLSRSTDGGQTWEKMRIPMSFGEHEGLPKAQNGVGDPAILVDRKTGTIWIIAAWTHGMGNGRAWWNSQPGMDMHLSLIHISEPTRH
;
A
#
# COMPACT_ATOMS: atom_id res chain seq x y z
N MET A 1 -86.69 3.23 -44.08
CA MET A 1 -85.41 3.75 -44.48
C MET A 1 -84.60 4.06 -43.23
N LYS A 2 -83.63 3.21 -42.85
CA LYS A 2 -82.75 3.38 -41.67
C LYS A 2 -81.40 3.90 -42.15
N GLN A 3 -80.98 5.08 -41.70
CA GLN A 3 -79.62 5.62 -41.93
C GLN A 3 -78.68 4.98 -40.93
N ILE A 4 -77.58 4.37 -41.42
CA ILE A 4 -76.49 3.86 -40.64
C ILE A 4 -75.39 4.90 -40.68
N SER A 5 -75.11 5.50 -39.50
CA SER A 5 -74.02 6.44 -39.25
C SER A 5 -72.74 5.67 -38.94
N TRP A 6 -71.68 5.88 -39.71
CA TRP A 6 -70.35 5.30 -39.47
C TRP A 6 -69.54 6.27 -38.63
N LEU A 7 -69.27 5.91 -37.35
CA LEU A 7 -68.30 6.59 -36.51
C LEU A 7 -66.90 6.04 -36.78
N LEU A 8 -66.02 6.84 -37.44
CA LEU A 8 -64.60 6.54 -37.54
C LEU A 8 -63.93 6.84 -36.22
N GLY A 9 -63.57 5.81 -35.44
CA GLY A 9 -62.69 5.94 -34.28
C GLY A 9 -61.23 6.08 -34.71
N ILE A 10 -60.63 7.23 -34.47
CA ILE A 10 -59.20 7.44 -34.60
C ILE A 10 -58.53 6.87 -33.35
N LEU A 11 -57.88 5.69 -33.47
CA LEU A 11 -56.97 5.15 -32.45
C LEU A 11 -55.64 5.90 -32.54
N LEU A 12 -55.42 6.84 -31.62
CA LEU A 12 -54.09 7.44 -31.40
C LEU A 12 -53.24 6.39 -30.66
N PHE A 13 -52.34 5.75 -31.40
CA PHE A 13 -51.25 4.98 -30.80
C PHE A 13 -50.25 5.93 -30.11
N LEU A 14 -50.42 6.14 -28.82
CA LEU A 14 -49.38 6.69 -27.93
C LEU A 14 -48.27 5.64 -27.79
N SER A 15 -47.25 5.74 -28.66
CA SER A 15 -46.02 4.98 -28.43
C SER A 15 -45.41 5.46 -27.12
N PRO A 16 -45.09 4.56 -26.16
CA PRO A 16 -44.35 4.98 -25.00
C PRO A 16 -42.96 5.45 -25.46
N LEU A 17 -42.67 6.74 -25.32
CA LEU A 17 -41.31 7.25 -25.40
C LEU A 17 -40.52 6.50 -24.29
N GLN A 18 -39.80 5.48 -24.68
CA GLN A 18 -38.75 4.93 -23.84
C GLN A 18 -37.71 6.04 -23.67
N MET A 19 -37.83 6.80 -22.57
CA MET A 19 -36.74 7.64 -22.11
C MET A 19 -35.59 6.69 -21.74
N SER A 20 -34.69 6.48 -22.70
CA SER A 20 -33.39 5.89 -22.42
C SER A 20 -32.75 6.75 -21.33
N ALA A 21 -32.54 6.18 -20.17
CA ALA A 21 -31.83 6.87 -19.09
C ALA A 21 -30.46 7.28 -19.65
N GLN A 22 -30.27 8.58 -19.84
CA GLN A 22 -29.03 9.13 -20.37
C GLN A 22 -27.91 8.72 -19.40
N LYS A 23 -26.94 7.95 -19.88
CA LYS A 23 -25.80 7.52 -19.07
C LYS A 23 -25.14 8.78 -18.53
N GLN A 24 -25.02 8.87 -17.21
CA GLN A 24 -24.45 10.03 -16.53
C GLN A 24 -22.99 9.75 -16.15
N ASP A 25 -22.14 10.77 -16.22
CA ASP A 25 -20.79 10.70 -15.73
C ASP A 25 -20.77 10.33 -14.24
N THR A 26 -19.85 9.46 -13.86
CA THR A 26 -19.72 9.04 -12.47
C THR A 26 -18.29 9.20 -12.00
N VAL A 27 -18.12 9.72 -10.77
CA VAL A 27 -16.85 9.78 -10.07
C VAL A 27 -16.96 8.90 -8.83
N ALA A 28 -16.20 7.82 -8.81
CA ALA A 28 -16.11 6.92 -7.66
C ALA A 28 -14.74 7.07 -7.00
N VAL A 29 -14.73 7.20 -5.68
CA VAL A 29 -13.53 7.38 -4.87
C VAL A 29 -13.41 6.25 -3.86
N ARG A 30 -12.22 5.70 -3.76
CA ARG A 30 -11.84 4.72 -2.75
C ARG A 30 -10.65 5.25 -1.96
N GLU A 31 -10.85 5.49 -0.68
CA GLU A 31 -9.76 5.82 0.24
C GLU A 31 -8.98 4.56 0.61
N THR A 32 -7.67 4.69 0.70
CA THR A 32 -6.81 3.59 1.15
C THR A 32 -6.85 3.46 2.67
N ARG A 33 -6.43 2.31 3.18
CA ARG A 33 -6.31 2.04 4.63
C ARG A 33 -4.90 1.61 5.00
N ILE A 34 -3.95 1.89 4.12
CA ILE A 34 -2.55 1.61 4.39
C ILE A 34 -1.92 2.77 5.15
N PRO A 35 -0.92 2.51 6.01
CA PRO A 35 -0.14 3.57 6.63
C PRO A 35 0.56 4.44 5.61
N VAL A 36 0.76 5.71 5.95
CA VAL A 36 1.61 6.64 5.22
C VAL A 36 3.04 6.47 5.73
N LEU A 37 3.96 6.10 4.83
CA LEU A 37 5.37 5.96 5.16
C LEU A 37 6.09 7.30 4.99
N ILE A 38 6.74 7.77 6.07
CA ILE A 38 7.37 9.10 6.13
C ILE A 38 8.45 9.26 5.06
N GLU A 39 9.26 8.23 4.85
CA GLU A 39 10.37 8.22 3.89
C GLU A 39 9.93 8.08 2.42
N ARG A 40 8.66 7.76 2.16
CA ARG A 40 8.17 7.61 0.79
C ARG A 40 7.77 8.93 0.17
N GLN A 41 8.20 9.14 -1.06
CA GLN A 41 7.79 10.30 -1.87
C GLN A 41 6.31 10.23 -2.29
N ASP A 42 5.76 9.02 -2.38
CA ASP A 42 4.40 8.80 -2.82
C ASP A 42 3.71 7.77 -1.95
N ASN A 43 2.68 8.22 -1.24
CA ASN A 43 1.80 7.40 -0.44
C ASN A 43 0.37 7.57 -0.95
N GLU A 44 -0.25 6.49 -1.35
CA GLU A 44 -1.61 6.52 -1.87
C GLU A 44 -2.62 6.89 -0.78
N LEU A 45 -3.42 7.94 -1.02
CA LEU A 45 -4.56 8.31 -0.19
C LEU A 45 -5.88 7.89 -0.82
N PHE A 46 -6.05 8.23 -2.10
CA PHE A 46 -7.29 8.02 -2.83
C PHE A 46 -7.01 7.41 -4.20
N ASN A 47 -7.87 6.48 -4.59
CA ASN A 47 -8.04 6.09 -5.99
C ASN A 47 -9.35 6.67 -6.50
N LEU A 48 -9.28 7.28 -7.67
CA LEU A 48 -10.44 7.81 -8.37
C LEU A 48 -10.68 7.00 -9.64
N ARG A 49 -11.93 6.64 -9.85
CA ARG A 49 -12.43 6.12 -11.12
C ARG A 49 -13.45 7.10 -11.66
N ILE A 50 -13.16 7.68 -12.81
CA ILE A 50 -14.06 8.58 -13.54
C ILE A 50 -14.58 7.84 -14.77
N ASP A 51 -15.87 7.56 -14.81
CA ASP A 51 -16.54 6.96 -15.98
C ASP A 51 -17.18 8.09 -16.77
N ALA A 52 -16.51 8.52 -17.84
CA ALA A 52 -16.91 9.63 -18.68
C ALA A 52 -17.80 9.14 -19.81
N THR A 53 -18.96 9.76 -20.01
CA THR A 53 -19.89 9.41 -21.11
C THR A 53 -19.41 9.91 -22.46
N GLN A 54 -18.62 10.97 -22.46
CA GLN A 54 -18.02 11.60 -23.64
C GLN A 54 -16.65 12.16 -23.31
N SER A 55 -15.93 12.62 -24.33
CA SER A 55 -14.66 13.33 -24.11
C SER A 55 -14.92 14.65 -23.40
N GLN A 56 -14.20 14.90 -22.31
CA GLN A 56 -14.29 16.10 -21.49
C GLN A 56 -12.95 16.35 -20.77
N VAL A 57 -12.86 17.38 -19.97
CA VAL A 57 -11.63 17.76 -19.27
C VAL A 57 -11.84 17.70 -17.77
N LEU A 58 -10.94 16.99 -17.05
CA LEU A 58 -10.81 17.11 -15.62
C LEU A 58 -10.06 18.41 -15.30
N ASN A 59 -10.70 19.34 -14.59
CA ASN A 59 -10.13 20.65 -14.26
C ASN A 59 -9.46 20.68 -12.90
N ASP A 60 -10.08 20.09 -11.89
CA ASP A 60 -9.51 20.02 -10.55
C ASP A 60 -10.07 18.87 -9.69
N VAL A 61 -9.27 18.52 -8.67
CA VAL A 61 -9.66 17.64 -7.57
C VAL A 61 -9.45 18.43 -6.26
N LYS A 62 -10.46 18.47 -5.41
CA LYS A 62 -10.48 19.24 -4.16
C LYS A 62 -10.44 18.32 -2.96
N LEU A 63 -9.59 18.66 -2.00
CA LEU A 63 -9.39 17.93 -0.76
C LEU A 63 -9.47 18.87 0.43
N SER A 64 -9.85 18.35 1.60
CA SER A 64 -9.78 19.08 2.86
C SER A 64 -9.20 18.20 3.96
N PHE A 65 -8.14 18.67 4.61
CA PHE A 65 -7.52 17.99 5.75
C PHE A 65 -8.32 18.23 7.04
N GLY A 66 -8.39 17.23 7.91
CA GLY A 66 -8.98 17.33 9.23
C GLY A 66 -8.32 18.40 10.11
N LYS A 67 -9.06 18.96 11.06
CA LYS A 67 -8.58 20.05 11.91
C LYS A 67 -7.37 19.67 12.76
N GLU A 68 -7.28 18.42 13.13
CA GLU A 68 -6.20 17.83 13.95
C GLU A 68 -4.89 17.61 13.19
N VAL A 69 -4.92 17.71 11.85
CA VAL A 69 -3.75 17.45 11.02
C VAL A 69 -2.74 18.59 11.13
N ASN A 70 -1.49 18.25 11.48
CA ASN A 70 -0.37 19.18 11.47
C ASN A 70 0.16 19.36 10.04
N LEU A 71 -0.32 20.39 9.36
CA LEU A 71 0.06 20.67 7.96
C LEU A 71 1.54 20.97 7.78
N ASN A 72 2.24 21.38 8.85
CA ASN A 72 3.69 21.65 8.79
C ASN A 72 4.52 20.37 8.57
N GLU A 73 3.94 19.18 8.79
CA GLU A 73 4.59 17.89 8.55
C GLU A 73 4.39 17.37 7.13
N ILE A 74 3.51 18.00 6.35
CA ILE A 74 3.23 17.60 4.97
C ILE A 74 4.17 18.36 4.01
N GLU A 75 4.84 17.61 3.15
CA GLU A 75 5.67 18.15 2.07
C GLU A 75 4.83 18.51 0.86
N ALA A 76 4.05 17.55 0.36
CA ALA A 76 3.25 17.73 -0.86
C ALA A 76 2.03 16.82 -0.93
N VAL A 77 1.04 17.28 -1.71
CA VAL A 77 -0.07 16.46 -2.21
C VAL A 77 0.01 16.44 -3.73
N LYS A 78 -0.13 15.25 -4.33
CA LYS A 78 0.07 15.05 -5.76
C LYS A 78 -1.12 14.32 -6.37
N LEU A 79 -1.43 14.62 -7.63
CA LEU A 79 -2.42 13.90 -8.44
C LEU A 79 -1.73 13.23 -9.61
N TYR A 80 -1.96 11.95 -9.76
CA TYR A 80 -1.46 11.14 -10.86
C TYR A 80 -2.59 10.65 -11.75
N TYR A 81 -2.35 10.63 -13.06
CA TYR A 81 -3.21 9.99 -14.03
C TYR A 81 -2.67 8.61 -14.36
N GLY A 82 -3.49 7.60 -14.18
CA GLY A 82 -3.15 6.19 -14.38
C GLY A 82 -3.63 5.60 -15.73
N GLY A 83 -4.21 6.42 -16.61
CA GLY A 83 -4.70 5.94 -17.90
C GLY A 83 -6.13 5.41 -17.87
N THR A 84 -6.49 4.64 -18.89
CA THR A 84 -7.83 4.09 -19.12
C THR A 84 -7.92 2.58 -18.95
N GLU A 85 -6.78 1.90 -18.79
CA GLU A 85 -6.72 0.45 -18.63
C GLU A 85 -7.06 0.04 -17.21
N SER A 86 -7.96 -0.94 -17.05
CA SER A 86 -8.27 -1.56 -15.78
C SER A 86 -7.49 -2.84 -15.61
N SER A 87 -7.00 -3.12 -14.41
CA SER A 87 -6.58 -4.47 -14.07
C SER A 87 -7.75 -5.27 -13.52
N GLU A 88 -8.07 -6.35 -14.19
CA GLU A 88 -8.90 -7.40 -13.60
C GLU A 88 -8.00 -8.47 -12.99
N ARG A 89 -8.17 -8.71 -11.70
CA ARG A 89 -7.51 -9.81 -11.02
C ARG A 89 -8.56 -10.66 -10.30
N LYS A 90 -8.67 -11.94 -10.67
CA LYS A 90 -9.65 -12.89 -10.13
C LYS A 90 -11.10 -12.38 -10.24
N GLY A 91 -11.47 -11.79 -11.38
CA GLY A 91 -12.83 -11.28 -11.62
C GLY A 91 -13.21 -10.03 -10.82
N LYS A 92 -12.26 -9.33 -10.21
CA LYS A 92 -12.49 -8.06 -9.51
C LYS A 92 -11.83 -6.91 -10.27
N THR A 93 -12.61 -5.88 -10.55
CA THR A 93 -12.11 -4.62 -11.11
C THR A 93 -11.42 -3.79 -10.01
N TYR A 94 -10.19 -3.41 -10.24
CA TYR A 94 -9.44 -2.54 -9.33
C TYR A 94 -9.61 -1.08 -9.72
N PHE A 95 -9.53 -0.18 -8.72
CA PHE A 95 -9.60 1.28 -8.91
C PHE A 95 -8.28 1.89 -9.39
N ALA A 96 -7.27 1.07 -9.58
CA ALA A 96 -5.94 1.51 -9.93
C ALA A 96 -5.50 0.84 -11.24
N PRO A 97 -4.59 1.44 -12.00
CA PRO A 97 -3.98 0.81 -13.17
C PRO A 97 -3.22 -0.47 -12.77
N VAL A 98 -2.98 -1.34 -13.75
CA VAL A 98 -2.39 -2.69 -13.58
C VAL A 98 -1.08 -2.68 -12.79
N ASP A 99 -0.28 -1.67 -12.96
CA ASP A 99 1.04 -1.47 -12.39
C ASP A 99 1.03 -0.83 -11.00
N TYR A 100 -0.13 -0.41 -10.53
CA TYR A 100 -0.32 0.05 -9.16
C TYR A 100 -0.17 -1.07 -8.13
N ILE A 101 -0.18 -2.31 -8.54
CA ILE A 101 0.12 -3.43 -7.66
C ILE A 101 1.60 -3.31 -7.29
N PRO A 102 1.95 -3.13 -5.99
CA PRO A 102 3.33 -3.05 -5.57
C PRO A 102 4.08 -4.25 -6.14
N SER A 103 5.03 -4.00 -7.01
CA SER A 103 5.89 -5.06 -7.53
C SER A 103 6.73 -5.57 -6.35
N ASN A 104 6.77 -6.89 -6.17
CA ASN A 104 7.74 -7.53 -5.25
C ASN A 104 9.18 -7.40 -5.77
N THR A 105 9.40 -6.66 -6.85
CA THR A 105 10.73 -6.46 -7.42
C THR A 105 11.45 -5.36 -6.63
N PRO A 106 12.63 -5.63 -6.07
CA PRO A 106 13.43 -4.66 -5.34
C PRO A 106 13.62 -3.37 -6.14
N GLY A 107 13.47 -2.21 -5.50
CA GLY A 107 13.66 -0.90 -6.11
C GLY A 107 12.53 -0.41 -7.02
N LYS A 108 11.48 -1.18 -7.24
CA LYS A 108 10.28 -0.72 -7.96
C LYS A 108 9.22 -0.23 -6.97
N THR A 109 9.34 1.02 -6.60
CA THR A 109 8.24 1.76 -5.96
C THR A 109 7.27 2.28 -7.02
N LEU A 110 6.07 2.66 -6.64
CA LEU A 110 5.12 3.38 -7.53
C LEU A 110 5.76 4.57 -8.26
N ALA A 111 6.63 5.31 -7.56
CA ALA A 111 7.40 6.41 -8.12
C ALA A 111 8.45 5.95 -9.15
N ALA A 112 8.90 4.71 -9.10
CA ALA A 112 9.89 4.16 -10.01
C ALA A 112 9.29 3.56 -11.29
N ASN A 113 7.96 3.58 -11.44
CA ASN A 113 7.31 3.10 -12.67
C ASN A 113 6.50 4.21 -13.36
N PRO A 114 7.19 5.27 -13.85
CA PRO A 114 6.53 6.44 -14.47
C PRO A 114 5.83 6.12 -15.78
N SER A 115 6.05 4.93 -16.38
CA SER A 115 5.43 4.55 -17.64
C SER A 115 3.91 4.38 -17.56
N TYR A 116 3.35 4.24 -16.36
CA TYR A 116 1.93 3.94 -16.16
C TYR A 116 1.17 4.98 -15.34
N SER A 117 1.88 5.86 -14.62
CA SER A 117 1.25 6.95 -13.87
C SER A 117 1.98 8.26 -14.10
N ILE A 118 1.26 9.24 -14.63
CA ILE A 118 1.80 10.54 -14.98
C ILE A 118 1.40 11.55 -13.93
N LEU A 119 2.38 12.22 -13.30
CA LEU A 119 2.13 13.34 -12.40
C LEU A 119 1.44 14.48 -13.16
N LYS A 120 0.27 14.90 -12.70
CA LYS A 120 -0.54 15.95 -13.31
C LYS A 120 -0.63 17.22 -12.49
N ALA A 121 -0.63 17.10 -11.17
CA ALA A 121 -0.66 18.25 -10.29
C ALA A 121 0.10 17.96 -9.00
N GLU A 122 0.76 18.99 -8.46
CA GLU A 122 1.44 18.96 -7.18
C GLU A 122 1.18 20.27 -6.43
N VAL A 123 0.83 20.17 -5.14
CA VAL A 123 0.73 21.29 -4.22
C VAL A 123 1.69 21.04 -3.08
N LYS A 124 2.76 21.82 -3.02
CA LYS A 124 3.76 21.81 -1.94
C LYS A 124 3.30 22.64 -0.76
N ALA A 125 3.69 22.23 0.46
CA ALA A 125 3.30 22.88 1.71
C ALA A 125 1.80 23.23 1.72
N PRO A 126 0.92 22.23 1.63
CA PRO A 126 -0.50 22.47 1.40
C PRO A 126 -1.15 23.20 2.57
N LYS A 127 -2.17 23.98 2.26
CA LYS A 127 -3.11 24.51 3.24
C LYS A 127 -4.15 23.44 3.58
N ARG A 128 -5.07 23.74 4.50
CA ARG A 128 -6.14 22.82 4.90
C ARG A 128 -6.99 22.40 3.73
N ASP A 129 -7.41 23.35 2.90
CA ASP A 129 -8.15 23.09 1.67
C ASP A 129 -7.16 23.14 0.51
N VAL A 130 -7.11 22.03 -0.24
CA VAL A 130 -6.19 21.82 -1.36
C VAL A 130 -6.99 21.73 -2.66
N VAL A 131 -6.56 22.44 -3.67
CA VAL A 131 -7.06 22.34 -5.02
C VAL A 131 -5.94 21.86 -5.93
N LEU A 132 -6.02 20.62 -6.37
CA LEU A 132 -5.14 20.03 -7.37
C LEU A 132 -5.67 20.40 -8.76
N LYS A 133 -5.22 21.55 -9.28
CA LYS A 133 -5.59 22.03 -10.60
C LYS A 133 -4.89 21.19 -11.66
N VAL A 134 -5.67 20.75 -12.65
CA VAL A 134 -5.21 19.90 -13.73
C VAL A 134 -5.96 20.26 -15.01
N ASP A 135 -5.35 19.98 -16.14
CA ASP A 135 -5.99 20.07 -17.45
C ASP A 135 -5.78 18.72 -18.14
N GLN A 136 -6.58 17.73 -17.71
CA GLN A 136 -6.45 16.37 -18.19
C GLN A 136 -7.65 15.98 -19.03
N LYS A 137 -7.41 15.71 -20.30
CA LYS A 137 -8.43 15.13 -21.19
C LYS A 137 -8.87 13.77 -20.65
N LEU A 138 -10.17 13.61 -20.48
CA LEU A 138 -10.82 12.34 -20.19
C LEU A 138 -11.31 11.73 -21.50
N TYR A 139 -11.12 10.42 -21.62
CA TYR A 139 -11.63 9.65 -22.75
C TYR A 139 -12.98 9.02 -22.40
N PRO A 140 -13.87 8.82 -23.37
CA PRO A 140 -15.12 8.08 -23.14
C PRO A 140 -14.83 6.72 -22.52
N GLY A 141 -15.57 6.38 -21.45
CA GLY A 141 -15.31 5.22 -20.63
C GLY A 141 -14.54 5.55 -19.34
N VAL A 142 -13.81 4.58 -18.81
CA VAL A 142 -13.16 4.70 -17.51
C VAL A 142 -11.81 5.37 -17.62
N ASN A 143 -11.56 6.32 -16.71
CA ASN A 143 -10.27 6.98 -16.51
C ASN A 143 -9.87 6.83 -15.05
N TYR A 144 -8.61 6.49 -14.78
CA TYR A 144 -8.08 6.24 -13.45
C TYR A 144 -7.13 7.34 -13.01
N PHE A 145 -7.30 7.75 -11.74
CA PHE A 145 -6.39 8.69 -11.07
C PHE A 145 -6.11 8.18 -9.65
N TRP A 146 -5.07 8.69 -9.05
CA TRP A 146 -4.81 8.52 -7.65
C TRP A 146 -4.15 9.75 -7.04
N VAL A 147 -4.47 9.99 -5.77
CA VAL A 147 -3.90 11.09 -4.99
C VAL A 147 -2.86 10.53 -4.04
N SER A 148 -1.70 11.16 -4.05
CA SER A 148 -0.55 10.82 -3.21
C SER A 148 -0.30 11.88 -2.16
N LEU A 149 0.19 11.45 -1.01
CA LEU A 149 0.72 12.28 0.06
C LEU A 149 2.22 12.04 0.23
N GLN A 150 2.97 13.12 0.35
CA GLN A 150 4.37 13.10 0.75
C GLN A 150 4.51 13.80 2.10
N MET A 151 5.11 13.13 3.08
CA MET A 151 5.44 13.71 4.36
C MET A 151 6.85 14.32 4.33
N LYS A 152 7.13 15.28 5.20
CA LYS A 152 8.50 15.74 5.43
C LYS A 152 9.30 14.65 6.16
N PRO A 153 10.60 14.53 5.90
CA PRO A 153 11.43 13.54 6.60
C PRO A 153 11.46 13.72 8.13
N THR A 154 11.12 14.92 8.60
CA THR A 154 11.04 15.25 10.03
C THR A 154 9.67 15.02 10.65
N ALA A 155 8.71 14.50 9.88
CA ALA A 155 7.37 14.23 10.39
C ALA A 155 7.40 13.20 11.52
N SER A 156 6.54 13.38 12.51
CA SER A 156 6.42 12.46 13.64
C SER A 156 5.77 11.15 13.23
N VAL A 157 6.34 10.02 13.65
CA VAL A 157 5.70 8.69 13.49
C VAL A 157 4.38 8.59 14.25
N LEU A 158 4.13 9.47 15.23
CA LEU A 158 2.88 9.55 15.97
C LEU A 158 1.84 10.46 15.31
N ALA A 159 2.21 11.16 14.23
CA ALA A 159 1.28 11.99 13.49
C ALA A 159 0.15 11.15 12.86
N LYS A 160 -0.96 11.81 12.61
CA LYS A 160 -2.13 11.22 11.98
C LYS A 160 -2.62 12.18 10.90
N VAL A 161 -3.09 11.63 9.80
CA VAL A 161 -3.67 12.41 8.71
C VAL A 161 -5.08 11.91 8.44
N SER A 162 -6.05 12.78 8.61
CA SER A 162 -7.39 12.63 8.05
C SER A 162 -7.55 13.61 6.89
N VAL A 163 -8.16 13.17 5.82
CA VAL A 163 -8.36 13.97 4.62
C VAL A 163 -9.61 13.48 3.88
N GLU A 164 -10.38 14.42 3.37
CA GLU A 164 -11.59 14.13 2.60
C GLU A 164 -11.45 14.68 1.18
N MET A 165 -11.99 13.96 0.21
CA MET A 165 -12.20 14.50 -1.13
C MET A 165 -13.50 15.30 -1.15
N THR A 166 -13.40 16.61 -1.31
CA THR A 166 -14.54 17.52 -1.23
C THR A 166 -15.17 17.84 -2.57
N GLY A 167 -14.50 17.53 -3.67
CA GLY A 167 -15.06 17.72 -5.00
C GLY A 167 -14.15 17.36 -6.15
N VAL A 168 -14.76 17.18 -7.30
CA VAL A 168 -14.12 16.99 -8.60
C VAL A 168 -14.82 17.87 -9.60
N THR A 169 -14.08 18.63 -10.39
CA THR A 169 -14.62 19.53 -11.41
C THR A 169 -14.24 19.01 -12.80
N MET A 170 -15.25 18.81 -13.65
CA MET A 170 -15.10 18.39 -15.06
C MET A 170 -15.85 19.36 -15.95
N ASP A 171 -15.23 19.80 -17.07
CA ASP A 171 -15.75 20.84 -17.97
C ASP A 171 -16.33 22.04 -17.20
N ASN A 172 -15.60 22.51 -16.16
CA ASN A 172 -15.96 23.58 -15.24
C ASN A 172 -17.28 23.35 -14.46
N ARG A 173 -17.71 22.10 -14.32
CA ARG A 173 -18.89 21.72 -13.52
C ARG A 173 -18.48 20.76 -12.41
N THR A 174 -19.03 20.96 -11.21
CA THR A 174 -18.83 20.03 -10.11
C THR A 174 -19.54 18.72 -10.40
N ALA A 175 -18.78 17.62 -10.42
CA ALA A 175 -19.31 16.28 -10.58
C ALA A 175 -19.71 15.68 -9.22
N PRO A 176 -20.78 14.88 -9.16
CA PRO A 176 -21.15 14.15 -7.95
C PRO A 176 -20.09 13.08 -7.68
N VAL A 177 -19.56 13.06 -6.45
CA VAL A 177 -18.57 12.10 -6.01
C VAL A 177 -19.22 11.02 -5.16
N LYS A 178 -19.04 9.74 -5.53
CA LYS A 178 -19.47 8.59 -4.75
C LYS A 178 -18.27 8.00 -4.01
N VAL A 179 -18.23 8.15 -2.70
CA VAL A 179 -17.25 7.48 -1.86
C VAL A 179 -17.64 6.01 -1.71
N VAL A 180 -16.85 5.11 -2.30
CA VAL A 180 -17.09 3.66 -2.28
C VAL A 180 -16.52 3.03 -1.02
N ARG A 181 -15.39 3.55 -0.55
CA ARG A 181 -14.77 3.15 0.71
C ARG A 181 -14.13 4.37 1.34
N LYS A 182 -14.48 4.63 2.61
CA LYS A 182 -13.90 5.68 3.43
C LYS A 182 -12.83 5.10 4.37
N ALA A 183 -11.77 5.86 4.59
CA ALA A 183 -10.81 5.67 5.68
C ALA A 183 -10.99 6.83 6.67
N ASP A 184 -10.97 6.52 7.98
CA ASP A 184 -11.17 7.56 8.98
C ASP A 184 -9.88 8.35 9.23
N THR A 185 -8.75 7.65 9.28
CA THR A 185 -7.45 8.23 9.66
C THR A 185 -6.32 7.38 9.07
N HIS A 186 -5.32 8.05 8.52
CA HIS A 186 -4.05 7.44 8.14
C HIS A 186 -3.04 7.61 9.27
N TYR A 187 -2.47 6.49 9.71
CA TYR A 187 -1.36 6.47 10.66
C TYR A 187 -0.04 6.56 9.91
N MET A 188 0.95 7.17 10.53
CA MET A 188 2.30 7.20 9.99
C MET A 188 3.03 5.91 10.27
N GLY A 189 4.04 5.64 9.47
CA GLY A 189 4.97 4.55 9.66
C GLY A 189 6.35 4.91 9.13
N VAL A 190 7.33 4.17 9.61
CA VAL A 190 8.70 4.17 9.09
C VAL A 190 9.01 2.75 8.65
N GLY A 191 9.55 2.58 7.45
CA GLY A 191 10.05 1.29 7.00
C GLY A 191 11.31 0.92 7.77
N VAL A 192 11.24 -0.16 8.56
CA VAL A 192 12.43 -0.64 9.30
C VAL A 192 13.51 -1.09 8.32
N ARG A 193 13.09 -1.77 7.25
CA ARG A 193 13.92 -2.22 6.12
C ARG A 193 13.12 -2.25 4.83
N HIS A 194 13.79 -2.00 3.72
CA HIS A 194 13.22 -2.09 2.38
C HIS A 194 13.97 -3.13 1.55
N ALA A 195 13.30 -3.72 0.59
CA ALA A 195 13.96 -4.58 -0.40
C ALA A 195 15.09 -3.80 -1.10
N GLY A 196 16.29 -4.37 -1.11
CA GLY A 196 17.50 -3.74 -1.64
C GLY A 196 18.39 -3.09 -0.57
N ASP A 197 17.87 -2.77 0.61
CA ASP A 197 18.71 -2.32 1.73
C ASP A 197 19.75 -3.40 2.07
N ASP A 198 20.96 -2.99 2.42
CA ASP A 198 22.06 -3.88 2.78
C ASP A 198 22.37 -4.97 1.71
N GLY A 199 21.92 -4.78 0.45
CA GLY A 199 22.06 -5.75 -0.64
C GLY A 199 21.12 -6.96 -0.54
N VAL A 200 20.10 -6.91 0.32
CA VAL A 200 19.16 -8.00 0.59
C VAL A 200 17.97 -7.93 -0.35
N ALA A 201 17.60 -9.06 -0.98
CA ALA A 201 16.51 -9.09 -1.94
C ALA A 201 15.13 -8.84 -1.30
N ALA A 202 14.89 -9.34 -0.08
CA ALA A 202 13.62 -9.13 0.60
C ALA A 202 13.75 -9.28 2.13
N TYR A 203 12.91 -8.53 2.85
CA TYR A 203 12.68 -8.69 4.29
C TYR A 203 11.24 -9.13 4.51
N ARG A 204 11.05 -10.18 5.32
CA ARG A 204 9.72 -10.75 5.53
C ARG A 204 9.54 -11.23 6.97
N ILE A 205 8.31 -11.66 7.30
CA ILE A 205 7.94 -12.27 8.58
C ILE A 205 8.36 -11.39 9.79
N PRO A 206 7.88 -10.13 9.86
CA PRO A 206 8.30 -9.23 10.93
C PRO A 206 7.68 -9.62 12.27
N GLY A 207 8.48 -9.56 13.34
CA GLY A 207 8.06 -9.57 14.71
C GLY A 207 8.47 -8.29 15.43
N LEU A 208 7.64 -7.78 16.32
CA LEU A 208 7.90 -6.56 17.09
C LEU A 208 7.68 -6.80 18.59
N ALA A 209 8.64 -6.36 19.38
CA ALA A 209 8.53 -6.35 20.84
C ALA A 209 9.07 -5.06 21.44
N THR A 210 8.67 -4.76 22.67
CA THR A 210 9.21 -3.62 23.44
C THR A 210 9.93 -4.15 24.66
N SER A 211 11.18 -3.77 24.85
CA SER A 211 11.96 -4.14 26.03
C SER A 211 11.43 -3.48 27.31
N ASN A 212 11.91 -3.92 28.47
CA ASN A 212 11.57 -3.29 29.75
C ASN A 212 12.02 -1.81 29.84
N LYS A 213 13.00 -1.41 29.05
CA LYS A 213 13.50 -0.02 28.96
C LYS A 213 12.80 0.83 27.90
N GLY A 214 11.76 0.29 27.24
CA GLY A 214 11.01 0.99 26.19
C GLY A 214 11.64 0.94 24.80
N THR A 215 12.77 0.21 24.62
CA THR A 215 13.38 0.00 23.30
C THR A 215 12.46 -0.86 22.43
N LEU A 216 12.15 -0.42 21.23
CA LEU A 216 11.46 -1.24 20.24
C LEU A 216 12.47 -2.18 19.57
N LEU A 217 12.06 -3.41 19.35
CA LEU A 217 12.87 -4.49 18.80
C LEU A 217 12.12 -5.11 17.63
N GLY A 218 12.60 -4.89 16.41
CA GLY A 218 12.05 -5.48 15.20
C GLY A 218 12.92 -6.65 14.73
N VAL A 219 12.35 -7.84 14.65
CA VAL A 219 13.00 -9.03 14.06
C VAL A 219 12.33 -9.38 12.75
N TYR A 220 13.07 -9.97 11.84
CA TYR A 220 12.57 -10.32 10.50
C TYR A 220 13.50 -11.28 9.79
N ASP A 221 12.97 -11.98 8.77
CA ASP A 221 13.79 -12.71 7.81
C ASP A 221 14.62 -11.76 6.96
N VAL A 222 15.89 -12.07 6.82
CA VAL A 222 16.84 -11.45 5.88
C VAL A 222 17.02 -12.42 4.71
N ARG A 223 16.28 -12.23 3.63
CA ARG A 223 16.27 -13.11 2.46
C ARG A 223 17.20 -12.56 1.40
N HIS A 224 18.40 -13.10 1.34
CA HIS A 224 19.50 -12.52 0.57
C HIS A 224 19.29 -12.59 -0.94
N ASN A 225 18.84 -13.71 -1.48
CA ASN A 225 18.85 -13.95 -2.93
C ASN A 225 17.50 -13.65 -3.60
N ASN A 226 16.38 -13.92 -2.91
CA ASN A 226 15.03 -13.77 -3.43
C ASN A 226 14.02 -13.75 -2.28
N SER A 227 12.72 -13.69 -2.58
CA SER A 227 11.66 -13.65 -1.57
C SER A 227 11.13 -15.05 -1.18
N ALA A 228 11.77 -16.15 -1.62
CA ALA A 228 11.33 -17.50 -1.32
C ALA A 228 11.48 -17.82 0.18
N ASP A 229 10.66 -18.77 0.62
CA ASP A 229 10.75 -19.31 1.98
C ASP A 229 11.97 -20.24 2.13
N LEU A 230 12.17 -20.78 3.33
CA LEU A 230 13.16 -21.81 3.60
C LEU A 230 12.93 -23.04 2.69
N GLN A 231 13.91 -23.66 2.10
CA GLN A 231 15.36 -23.54 2.17
C GLN A 231 15.91 -22.53 1.17
N GLU A 232 16.51 -21.51 1.66
CA GLU A 232 17.25 -20.51 0.88
C GLU A 232 18.21 -19.81 1.85
N TYR A 233 19.12 -18.99 1.34
CA TYR A 233 19.99 -18.19 2.21
C TYR A 233 19.15 -17.13 2.93
N VAL A 234 18.74 -17.49 4.12
CA VAL A 234 17.91 -16.67 5.02
C VAL A 234 18.54 -16.63 6.40
N GLU A 235 18.57 -15.46 6.99
CA GLU A 235 19.09 -15.19 8.33
C GLU A 235 18.05 -14.40 9.12
N ILE A 236 18.21 -14.31 10.44
CA ILE A 236 17.37 -13.45 11.27
C ILE A 236 18.04 -12.09 11.44
N GLY A 237 17.33 -11.04 11.03
CA GLY A 237 17.70 -9.65 11.28
C GLY A 237 17.07 -9.11 12.55
N LEU A 238 17.75 -8.18 13.19
CA LEU A 238 17.27 -7.40 14.33
C LEU A 238 17.61 -5.93 14.11
N SER A 239 16.61 -5.06 14.21
CA SER A 239 16.77 -3.62 14.31
C SER A 239 16.16 -3.10 15.61
N ARG A 240 16.75 -2.03 16.16
CA ARG A 240 16.33 -1.41 17.42
C ARG A 240 15.96 0.05 17.19
N SER A 241 14.97 0.51 17.96
CA SER A 241 14.63 1.93 18.07
C SER A 241 14.53 2.32 19.52
N THR A 242 15.17 3.42 19.91
CA THR A 242 15.13 3.98 21.27
C THR A 242 14.34 5.29 21.36
N ASP A 243 13.73 5.71 20.25
CA ASP A 243 13.00 6.97 20.12
C ASP A 243 11.51 6.74 19.70
N GLY A 244 10.95 5.58 20.07
CA GLY A 244 9.56 5.27 19.81
C GLY A 244 9.25 4.89 18.35
N GLY A 245 10.27 4.49 17.58
CA GLY A 245 10.12 4.05 16.19
C GLY A 245 10.36 5.14 15.16
N GLN A 246 10.79 6.32 15.60
CA GLN A 246 11.12 7.44 14.69
C GLN A 246 12.34 7.12 13.84
N THR A 247 13.38 6.54 14.48
CA THR A 247 14.58 6.04 13.79
C THR A 247 14.91 4.62 14.23
N TRP A 248 15.60 3.89 13.36
CA TRP A 248 16.00 2.51 13.60
C TRP A 248 17.50 2.32 13.39
N GLU A 249 18.16 1.63 14.30
CA GLU A 249 19.57 1.28 14.20
C GLU A 249 19.83 0.38 12.98
N LYS A 250 21.09 0.33 12.56
CA LYS A 250 21.55 -0.62 11.55
C LYS A 250 21.18 -2.05 11.94
N MET A 251 20.86 -2.84 10.92
CA MET A 251 20.57 -4.26 11.09
C MET A 251 21.74 -5.01 11.77
N ARG A 252 21.41 -5.88 12.67
CA ARG A 252 22.29 -6.92 13.24
C ARG A 252 21.74 -8.28 12.83
N ILE A 253 22.62 -9.27 12.75
CA ILE A 253 22.27 -10.67 12.47
C ILE A 253 22.48 -11.47 13.75
N PRO A 254 21.46 -11.59 14.63
CA PRO A 254 21.59 -12.37 15.85
C PRO A 254 21.60 -13.88 15.62
N MET A 255 21.09 -14.36 14.47
CA MET A 255 21.01 -15.77 14.17
C MET A 255 21.28 -16.03 12.70
N SER A 256 22.29 -16.87 12.44
CA SER A 256 22.72 -17.34 11.12
C SER A 256 23.40 -18.68 11.28
N PHE A 257 23.21 -19.60 10.32
CA PHE A 257 23.94 -20.86 10.28
C PHE A 257 25.01 -20.90 9.20
N GLY A 258 24.87 -20.06 8.16
CA GLY A 258 25.85 -20.02 7.08
C GLY A 258 26.04 -21.37 6.41
N GLU A 259 27.30 -21.76 6.16
CA GLU A 259 27.66 -23.11 5.75
C GLU A 259 27.74 -23.98 7.01
N HIS A 260 27.04 -25.10 7.02
CA HIS A 260 26.97 -25.98 8.17
C HIS A 260 26.89 -27.43 7.75
N GLU A 261 27.64 -28.29 8.40
CA GLU A 261 27.75 -29.74 8.12
C GLU A 261 27.94 -30.10 6.65
N GLY A 262 28.78 -29.34 5.94
CA GLY A 262 29.08 -29.55 4.54
C GLY A 262 28.01 -29.09 3.56
N LEU A 263 26.93 -28.50 4.03
CA LEU A 263 25.87 -27.93 3.21
C LEU A 263 26.07 -26.43 3.01
N PRO A 264 25.75 -25.88 1.82
CA PRO A 264 25.87 -24.46 1.54
C PRO A 264 24.82 -23.63 2.30
N LYS A 265 25.04 -22.33 2.39
CA LYS A 265 24.16 -21.36 3.03
C LYS A 265 22.68 -21.48 2.61
N ALA A 266 22.44 -21.75 1.32
CA ALA A 266 21.09 -21.91 0.78
C ALA A 266 20.35 -23.16 1.30
N GLN A 267 21.04 -24.05 1.99
CA GLN A 267 20.47 -25.25 2.61
C GLN A 267 20.50 -25.20 4.14
N ASN A 268 20.86 -24.08 4.72
CA ASN A 268 20.90 -23.83 6.16
C ASN A 268 20.17 -22.55 6.53
N GLY A 269 19.09 -22.22 5.85
CA GLY A 269 18.30 -21.04 6.14
C GLY A 269 17.63 -21.11 7.51
N VAL A 270 17.58 -19.97 8.20
CA VAL A 270 16.82 -19.78 9.43
C VAL A 270 15.85 -18.62 9.26
N GLY A 271 14.57 -18.85 9.57
CA GLY A 271 13.51 -17.88 9.29
C GLY A 271 12.34 -18.01 10.25
N ASP A 272 11.27 -17.25 9.95
CA ASP A 272 10.05 -17.20 10.74
C ASP A 272 10.30 -16.83 12.21
N PRO A 273 10.96 -15.69 12.52
CA PRO A 273 11.34 -15.35 13.87
C PRO A 273 10.14 -14.96 14.73
N ALA A 274 10.14 -15.43 15.97
CA ALA A 274 9.34 -14.87 17.05
C ALA A 274 10.24 -14.20 18.08
N ILE A 275 9.77 -13.11 18.69
CA ILE A 275 10.50 -12.38 19.73
C ILE A 275 9.65 -12.28 20.99
N LEU A 276 10.26 -12.55 22.13
CA LEU A 276 9.65 -12.50 23.44
C LEU A 276 10.53 -11.71 24.40
N VAL A 277 9.94 -10.86 25.21
CA VAL A 277 10.61 -10.18 26.32
C VAL A 277 10.09 -10.75 27.65
N ASP A 278 10.96 -11.42 28.42
CA ASP A 278 10.66 -11.78 29.80
C ASP A 278 10.64 -10.52 30.67
N ARG A 279 9.45 -10.15 31.10
CA ARG A 279 9.25 -8.94 31.92
C ARG A 279 9.88 -8.97 33.30
N LYS A 280 10.14 -10.15 33.84
CA LYS A 280 10.74 -10.30 35.15
C LYS A 280 12.26 -10.12 35.10
N THR A 281 12.91 -10.71 34.12
CA THR A 281 14.36 -10.72 34.00
C THR A 281 14.90 -9.66 33.07
N GLY A 282 14.06 -9.13 32.14
CA GLY A 282 14.49 -8.28 31.05
C GLY A 282 15.15 -9.04 29.90
N THR A 283 15.18 -10.36 29.95
CA THR A 283 15.78 -11.20 28.92
C THR A 283 14.94 -11.14 27.66
N ILE A 284 15.60 -10.99 26.51
CA ILE A 284 14.97 -10.98 25.19
C ILE A 284 15.30 -12.30 24.50
N TRP A 285 14.26 -13.03 24.13
CA TRP A 285 14.35 -14.31 23.44
C TRP A 285 13.97 -14.14 21.97
N ILE A 286 14.79 -14.70 21.07
CA ILE A 286 14.45 -14.84 19.65
C ILE A 286 14.44 -16.32 19.33
N ILE A 287 13.34 -16.79 18.76
CA ILE A 287 13.11 -18.18 18.35
C ILE A 287 12.84 -18.17 16.85
N ALA A 288 13.48 -19.06 16.11
CA ALA A 288 13.26 -19.17 14.66
C ALA A 288 13.38 -20.63 14.20
N ALA A 289 12.75 -20.94 13.07
CA ALA A 289 12.85 -22.24 12.45
C ALA A 289 14.13 -22.31 11.61
N TRP A 290 14.92 -23.35 11.84
CA TRP A 290 16.11 -23.68 11.04
C TRP A 290 15.81 -24.89 10.17
N THR A 291 16.05 -24.79 8.87
CA THR A 291 15.90 -25.85 7.91
C THR A 291 17.26 -26.39 7.53
N HIS A 292 17.56 -27.63 7.87
CA HIS A 292 18.83 -28.27 7.68
C HIS A 292 18.75 -29.52 6.81
N GLY A 293 19.69 -29.66 5.89
CA GLY A 293 20.00 -30.95 5.28
C GLY A 293 19.04 -31.49 4.23
N MET A 294 18.23 -30.67 3.58
CA MET A 294 17.25 -31.20 2.62
C MET A 294 17.84 -31.63 1.27
N GLY A 295 19.05 -31.19 0.93
CA GLY A 295 19.80 -31.63 -0.27
C GLY A 295 19.18 -31.25 -1.62
N ASN A 296 18.02 -30.62 -1.68
CA ASN A 296 17.28 -30.36 -2.91
C ASN A 296 17.26 -28.88 -3.34
N GLY A 297 17.97 -28.00 -2.65
CA GLY A 297 18.13 -26.59 -3.02
C GLY A 297 16.87 -25.75 -3.01
N ARG A 298 15.72 -26.26 -2.52
CA ARG A 298 14.46 -25.55 -2.51
C ARG A 298 13.65 -25.84 -1.24
N ALA A 299 13.29 -24.82 -0.52
CA ALA A 299 12.35 -24.96 0.57
C ALA A 299 10.95 -25.30 0.03
N TRP A 300 10.39 -26.35 0.55
CA TRP A 300 8.97 -26.61 0.48
C TRP A 300 8.42 -26.39 1.89
N TRP A 301 7.56 -25.42 2.05
CA TRP A 301 6.91 -25.13 3.32
C TRP A 301 5.87 -26.19 3.75
N ASN A 302 5.72 -27.25 2.98
CA ASN A 302 5.06 -28.46 3.41
C ASN A 302 6.05 -29.33 4.14
N SER A 303 5.90 -29.50 5.43
CA SER A 303 6.59 -30.53 6.19
C SER A 303 6.34 -31.89 5.53
N GLN A 304 7.31 -32.34 4.73
CA GLN A 304 7.27 -33.66 4.13
C GLN A 304 8.00 -34.63 5.05
N PRO A 305 7.60 -35.93 5.10
CA PRO A 305 8.37 -36.93 5.82
C PRO A 305 9.86 -36.92 5.42
N GLY A 306 10.75 -36.79 6.39
CA GLY A 306 12.20 -36.71 6.16
C GLY A 306 12.78 -35.28 6.10
N MET A 307 11.97 -34.26 6.35
CA MET A 307 12.47 -32.90 6.54
C MET A 307 12.91 -32.67 7.99
N ASP A 308 14.19 -32.39 8.17
CA ASP A 308 14.71 -31.95 9.46
C ASP A 308 14.48 -30.43 9.61
N MET A 309 13.42 -30.08 10.32
CA MET A 309 13.21 -28.71 10.81
C MET A 309 13.55 -28.66 12.30
N HIS A 310 14.50 -27.84 12.65
CA HIS A 310 14.88 -27.60 14.04
C HIS A 310 14.44 -26.22 14.49
N LEU A 311 14.03 -26.13 15.75
CA LEU A 311 13.79 -24.85 16.40
C LEU A 311 15.13 -24.31 16.91
N SER A 312 15.52 -23.13 16.43
CA SER A 312 16.68 -22.42 16.94
C SER A 312 16.28 -21.33 17.92
N LEU A 313 17.00 -21.22 19.00
CA LEU A 313 16.73 -20.26 20.07
C LEU A 313 17.99 -19.50 20.43
N ILE A 314 17.89 -18.18 20.48
CA ILE A 314 18.89 -17.30 21.06
C ILE A 314 18.29 -16.36 22.09
N HIS A 315 19.03 -16.05 23.16
CA HIS A 315 18.68 -14.96 24.05
C HIS A 315 19.70 -13.83 23.93
N ILE A 316 19.24 -12.61 24.05
CA ILE A 316 20.07 -11.41 24.11
C ILE A 316 19.69 -10.59 25.34
N SER A 317 20.71 -10.03 25.99
CA SER A 317 20.51 -9.06 27.06
C SER A 317 20.50 -7.66 26.49
N GLU A 318 19.67 -6.80 27.04
CA GLU A 318 19.71 -5.38 26.66
C GLU A 318 21.03 -4.76 27.17
N PRO A 319 21.84 -4.11 26.29
CA PRO A 319 23.08 -3.49 26.73
C PRO A 319 22.82 -2.49 27.85
N THR A 320 23.55 -2.59 28.95
CA THR A 320 23.61 -1.51 29.94
C THR A 320 24.22 -0.30 29.29
N ARG A 321 23.54 0.84 29.36
CA ARG A 321 24.18 2.13 29.01
C ARG A 321 25.25 2.37 30.06
N HIS A 322 26.51 2.38 29.65
CA HIS A 322 27.59 3.03 30.36
C HIS A 322 27.68 4.47 29.98
#